data_37aeef91b171f5e5f849c885efce33a9
#
_entry.id   37aeef91b171f5e5f849c885efce33a9
#
_cell.length_a   1.000
_cell.length_b   1.000
_cell.length_c   1.000
_cell.angle_alpha   90.00
_cell.angle_beta   90.00
_cell.angle_gamma   90.00
#
_symmetry.space_group_name_H-M   'P 1'
#
loop_
_entity.id
_entity.type
_entity.pdbx_description
1 polymer ?
#
loop_
_entity_poly.entity_id
_entity_poly.type
_entity_poly.pdbx_seq_one_letter_code
_entity_poly.pdbx_strand_id
1 'polypeptide(L)'
;MKVIIVIILLFAIDCFASHEARVPELTFVGKRIVNLGVIKEGNVVKRKIYFTNTGDSLLIVNKVAKSCNCTAVTLKELKTFPGDTNYMAVTVDTKGKVGISVIDIVMSTNARYREYVAKLIMEVKK
;
A
#
# COMPACT_ATOMS: atom_id res chain seq x y z
N MET A 1 50.32 -28.43 15.33
CA MET A 1 49.84 -28.24 13.95
C MET A 1 48.40 -28.65 13.74
N LYS A 2 47.91 -29.75 14.31
CA LYS A 2 46.51 -30.18 14.17
C LYS A 2 45.49 -29.23 14.82
N VAL A 3 45.85 -28.56 15.90
CA VAL A 3 44.95 -27.62 16.62
C VAL A 3 44.73 -26.31 15.84
N ILE A 4 45.72 -25.85 15.11
CA ILE A 4 45.67 -24.62 14.32
C ILE A 4 44.73 -24.77 13.11
N ILE A 5 44.71 -25.96 12.49
CA ILE A 5 43.85 -26.27 11.35
C ILE A 5 42.37 -26.30 11.76
N VAL A 6 42.07 -26.81 12.96
CA VAL A 6 40.70 -26.86 13.51
C VAL A 6 40.19 -25.46 13.84
N ILE A 7 41.04 -24.56 14.34
CA ILE A 7 40.67 -23.17 14.65
C ILE A 7 40.39 -22.40 13.37
N ILE A 8 41.15 -22.63 12.30
CA ILE A 8 40.93 -21.95 10.99
C ILE A 8 39.62 -22.45 10.35
N LEU A 9 39.26 -23.72 10.52
CA LEU A 9 37.98 -24.27 10.03
C LEU A 9 36.77 -23.75 10.81
N LEU A 10 36.92 -23.45 12.09
CA LEU A 10 35.85 -22.84 12.90
C LEU A 10 35.60 -21.36 12.55
N PHE A 11 36.62 -20.63 12.12
CA PHE A 11 36.46 -19.23 11.69
C PHE A 11 35.86 -19.07 10.28
N ALA A 12 35.86 -20.12 9.46
CA ALA A 12 35.32 -20.10 8.11
C ALA A 12 33.80 -20.27 8.06
N ILE A 13 33.15 -20.60 9.18
CA ILE A 13 31.69 -20.85 9.23
C ILE A 13 30.88 -19.55 9.47
N ASP A 14 31.54 -18.50 9.98
CA ASP A 14 30.84 -17.23 10.28
C ASP A 14 30.65 -16.30 9.08
N CYS A 15 31.02 -16.70 7.87
CA CYS A 15 30.93 -15.85 6.68
C CYS A 15 29.67 -16.10 5.82
N PHE A 16 28.74 -16.94 6.25
CA PHE A 16 27.41 -17.06 5.64
C PHE A 16 26.38 -16.25 6.43
N ALA A 17 26.61 -14.95 6.53
CA ALA A 17 25.55 -14.03 6.86
C ALA A 17 24.56 -14.06 5.68
N SER A 18 23.40 -14.67 5.88
CA SER A 18 22.30 -14.61 4.93
C SER A 18 21.99 -13.15 4.65
N HIS A 19 22.33 -12.68 3.47
CA HIS A 19 21.91 -11.38 2.98
C HIS A 19 20.42 -11.49 2.67
N GLU A 20 19.58 -11.20 3.65
CA GLU A 20 18.17 -10.98 3.35
C GLU A 20 18.06 -9.75 2.45
N ALA A 21 17.47 -9.95 1.27
CA ALA A 21 17.22 -8.84 0.36
C ALA A 21 16.31 -7.82 1.05
N ARG A 22 16.72 -6.56 1.04
CA ARG A 22 15.88 -5.46 1.53
C ARG A 22 14.71 -5.27 0.60
N VAL A 23 13.51 -5.34 1.14
CA VAL A 23 12.26 -5.24 0.39
C VAL A 23 11.35 -4.22 1.06
N PRO A 24 10.81 -3.26 0.31
CA PRO A 24 9.76 -2.41 0.83
C PRO A 24 8.46 -3.21 0.98
N GLU A 25 7.65 -2.84 1.94
CA GLU A 25 6.36 -3.48 2.19
C GLU A 25 5.31 -2.42 2.52
N LEU A 26 4.17 -2.50 1.86
CA LEU A 26 3.05 -1.61 2.09
C LEU A 26 2.03 -2.29 3.00
N THR A 27 1.73 -1.65 4.12
CA THR A 27 0.70 -2.10 5.05
C THR A 27 -0.32 -0.99 5.24
N PHE A 28 -1.59 -1.28 4.97
CA PHE A 28 -2.65 -0.31 5.20
C PHE A 28 -2.84 -0.05 6.70
N VAL A 29 -3.01 1.21 7.05
CA VAL A 29 -3.37 1.61 8.41
C VAL A 29 -4.89 1.49 8.55
N GLY A 30 -5.33 0.56 9.40
CA GLY A 30 -6.74 0.22 9.52
C GLY A 30 -7.21 -0.72 8.39
N LYS A 31 -8.40 -0.48 7.89
CA LYS A 31 -9.03 -1.35 6.89
C LYS A 31 -8.71 -0.88 5.47
N ARG A 32 -8.30 -1.78 4.59
CA ARG A 32 -8.19 -1.51 3.15
C ARG A 32 -9.53 -1.46 2.44
N ILE A 33 -10.56 -2.04 3.05
CA ILE A 33 -11.95 -1.96 2.59
C ILE A 33 -12.65 -0.91 3.42
N VAL A 34 -12.99 0.21 2.78
CA VAL A 34 -13.60 1.37 3.44
C VAL A 34 -15.07 1.44 3.07
N ASN A 35 -15.94 1.30 4.06
CA ASN A 35 -17.36 1.48 3.88
C ASN A 35 -17.72 2.95 4.12
N LEU A 36 -18.17 3.62 3.08
CA LEU A 36 -18.59 5.03 3.13
C LEU A 36 -20.03 5.22 3.60
N GLY A 37 -20.78 4.11 3.78
CA GLY A 37 -22.17 4.13 4.20
C GLY A 37 -23.12 4.57 3.10
N VAL A 38 -24.20 5.22 3.50
CA VAL A 38 -25.24 5.73 2.61
C VAL A 38 -24.93 7.18 2.25
N ILE A 39 -24.84 7.46 0.97
CA ILE A 39 -24.49 8.77 0.41
C ILE A 39 -25.66 9.26 -0.44
N LYS A 40 -26.04 10.51 -0.27
CA LYS A 40 -27.03 11.14 -1.13
C LYS A 40 -26.44 11.41 -2.53
N GLU A 41 -27.15 11.01 -3.56
CA GLU A 41 -26.75 11.23 -4.95
C GLU A 41 -26.42 12.71 -5.21
N GLY A 42 -25.32 12.96 -5.90
CA GLY A 42 -24.81 14.29 -6.19
C GLY A 42 -23.77 14.80 -5.18
N ASN A 43 -23.67 14.18 -3.99
CA ASN A 43 -22.66 14.57 -3.02
C ASN A 43 -21.25 14.10 -3.45
N VAL A 44 -20.27 14.90 -3.11
CA VAL A 44 -18.85 14.57 -3.29
C VAL A 44 -18.30 14.05 -1.95
N VAL A 45 -17.74 12.87 -1.98
CA VAL A 45 -17.17 12.21 -0.78
C VAL A 45 -15.65 12.26 -0.86
N LYS A 46 -15.02 12.66 0.24
CA LYS A 46 -13.56 12.72 0.36
C LYS A 46 -13.10 11.82 1.50
N ARG A 47 -12.07 11.01 1.24
CA ARG A 47 -11.44 10.15 2.25
C ARG A 47 -9.94 10.11 2.04
N LYS A 48 -9.22 9.90 3.14
CA LYS A 48 -7.79 9.60 3.11
C LYS A 48 -7.60 8.13 3.49
N ILE A 49 -6.82 7.43 2.70
CA ILE A 49 -6.44 6.04 2.97
C ILE A 49 -4.96 6.04 3.30
N TYR A 50 -4.64 5.70 4.55
CA TYR A 50 -3.27 5.70 5.06
C TYR A 50 -2.62 4.35 4.89
N PHE A 51 -1.32 4.37 4.63
CA PHE A 51 -0.48 3.18 4.58
C PHE A 51 0.91 3.50 5.12
N THR A 52 1.57 2.49 5.63
CA THR A 52 2.93 2.57 6.18
C THR A 52 3.86 1.68 5.39
N ASN A 53 5.08 2.13 5.16
CA ASN A 53 6.14 1.25 4.70
C ASN A 53 6.67 0.45 5.88
N THR A 54 6.26 -0.80 5.98
CA THR A 54 6.67 -1.73 7.04
C THR A 54 7.89 -2.57 6.65
N GLY A 55 8.43 -2.33 5.47
CA GLY A 55 9.66 -2.95 4.99
C GLY A 55 10.92 -2.19 5.45
N ASP A 56 12.04 -2.57 4.90
CA ASP A 56 13.37 -2.07 5.26
C ASP A 56 14.06 -1.27 4.14
N SER A 57 13.36 -1.01 3.05
CA SER A 57 13.85 -0.18 1.94
C SER A 57 12.77 0.76 1.42
N LEU A 58 13.14 1.69 0.57
CA LEU A 58 12.27 2.74 0.04
C LEU A 58 11.09 2.17 -0.76
N LEU A 59 9.88 2.50 -0.34
CA LEU A 59 8.65 2.16 -1.05
C LEU A 59 8.37 3.24 -2.12
N ILE A 60 8.19 2.80 -3.34
CA ILE A 60 7.84 3.67 -4.47
C ILE A 60 6.51 3.21 -5.05
N VAL A 61 5.54 4.11 -5.12
CA VAL A 61 4.28 3.88 -5.82
C VAL A 61 4.43 4.41 -7.25
N ASN A 62 4.44 3.49 -8.21
CA ASN A 62 4.69 3.82 -9.61
C ASN A 62 3.44 4.32 -10.33
N LYS A 63 2.28 3.75 -9.96
CA LYS A 63 1.01 4.00 -10.63
C LYS A 63 -0.14 3.77 -9.67
N VAL A 64 -1.18 4.57 -9.80
CA VAL A 64 -2.46 4.37 -9.14
C VAL A 64 -3.56 4.29 -10.21
N ALA A 65 -4.27 3.17 -10.22
CA ALA A 65 -5.42 2.96 -11.09
C ALA A 65 -6.71 2.89 -10.26
N LYS A 66 -7.80 3.27 -10.85
CA LYS A 66 -9.14 3.28 -10.24
C LYS A 66 -10.16 2.68 -11.19
N SER A 67 -11.14 1.96 -10.66
CA SER A 67 -12.17 1.28 -11.45
C SER A 67 -13.30 2.21 -11.91
N CYS A 68 -13.36 3.44 -11.40
CA CYS A 68 -14.42 4.39 -11.73
C CYS A 68 -13.83 5.75 -12.14
N ASN A 69 -14.30 6.29 -13.27
CA ASN A 69 -13.96 7.66 -13.68
C ASN A 69 -14.54 8.74 -12.75
N CYS A 70 -15.50 8.35 -11.90
CA CYS A 70 -16.07 9.20 -10.86
C CYS A 70 -15.12 9.49 -9.70
N THR A 71 -13.94 8.87 -9.68
CA THR A 71 -13.00 8.90 -8.58
C THR A 71 -11.71 9.59 -8.99
N ALA A 72 -11.24 10.50 -8.14
CA ALA A 72 -9.91 11.09 -8.24
C ALA A 72 -9.06 10.62 -7.07
N VAL A 73 -7.83 10.23 -7.34
CA VAL A 73 -6.88 9.77 -6.32
C VAL A 73 -5.59 10.57 -6.43
N THR A 74 -5.14 11.11 -5.30
CA THR A 74 -3.89 11.84 -5.21
C THR A 74 -3.06 11.27 -4.07
N LEU A 75 -1.84 10.84 -4.36
CA LEU A 75 -0.86 10.46 -3.33
C LEU A 75 -0.25 11.71 -2.72
N LYS A 76 -0.06 11.70 -1.40
CA LYS A 76 0.71 12.75 -0.73
C LYS A 76 2.15 12.75 -1.24
N GLU A 77 2.77 11.57 -1.29
CA GLU A 77 4.15 11.36 -1.73
C GLU A 77 4.25 10.10 -2.59
N LEU A 78 5.09 10.12 -3.62
CA LEU A 78 5.37 8.93 -4.42
C LEU A 78 6.30 7.95 -3.72
N LYS A 79 7.14 8.46 -2.82
CA LYS A 79 8.14 7.70 -2.08
C LYS A 79 7.82 7.71 -0.59
N THR A 80 7.96 6.56 0.05
CA THR A 80 7.76 6.40 1.49
C THR A 80 8.95 5.67 2.08
N PHE A 81 9.66 6.32 3.00
CA PHE A 81 10.80 5.72 3.70
C PHE A 81 10.34 4.65 4.68
N PRO A 82 11.21 3.67 5.04
CA PRO A 82 10.89 2.67 6.03
C PRO A 82 10.39 3.28 7.35
N GLY A 83 9.26 2.78 7.85
CA GLY A 83 8.63 3.25 9.07
C GLY A 83 7.73 4.47 8.91
N ASP A 84 7.78 5.16 7.78
CA ASP A 84 6.95 6.34 7.54
C ASP A 84 5.55 5.97 7.08
N THR A 85 4.60 6.84 7.40
CA THR A 85 3.20 6.74 6.97
C THR A 85 2.92 7.75 5.87
N ASN A 86 2.22 7.29 4.85
CA ASN A 86 1.80 8.07 3.70
C ASN A 86 0.29 7.90 3.51
N TYR A 87 -0.33 8.67 2.64
CA TYR A 87 -1.74 8.49 2.33
C TYR A 87 -2.06 8.82 0.87
N MET A 88 -3.16 8.28 0.42
CA MET A 88 -3.83 8.74 -0.79
C MET A 88 -5.14 9.45 -0.41
N ALA A 89 -5.34 10.61 -1.00
CA ALA A 89 -6.59 11.36 -0.89
C ALA A 89 -7.51 10.94 -2.03
N VAL A 90 -8.68 10.43 -1.67
CA VAL A 90 -9.66 9.91 -2.62
C VAL A 90 -10.90 10.81 -2.61
N THR A 91 -11.34 11.21 -3.78
CA THR A 91 -12.55 12.02 -3.98
C THR A 91 -13.48 11.27 -4.92
N VAL A 92 -14.72 11.06 -4.50
CA VAL A 92 -15.74 10.36 -5.30
C VAL A 92 -16.90 11.31 -5.56
N ASP A 93 -17.19 11.52 -6.84
CA ASP A 93 -18.38 12.26 -7.27
C ASP A 93 -19.52 11.26 -7.52
N THR A 94 -20.60 11.38 -6.75
CA THR A 94 -21.74 10.47 -6.83
C THR A 94 -22.83 10.91 -7.79
N LYS A 95 -22.62 11.97 -8.53
CA LYS A 95 -23.59 12.46 -9.52
C LYS A 95 -23.90 11.39 -10.57
N GLY A 96 -25.18 11.12 -10.76
CA GLY A 96 -25.67 10.13 -11.71
C GLY A 96 -25.52 8.69 -11.24
N LYS A 97 -25.12 8.45 -10.00
CA LYS A 97 -24.97 7.12 -9.41
C LYS A 97 -26.12 6.85 -8.44
N VAL A 98 -26.70 5.68 -8.54
CA VAL A 98 -27.73 5.19 -7.62
C VAL A 98 -27.51 3.70 -7.40
N GLY A 99 -27.61 3.25 -6.15
CA GLY A 99 -27.41 1.87 -5.75
C GLY A 99 -26.05 1.64 -5.10
N ILE A 100 -25.67 0.37 -4.98
CA ILE A 100 -24.39 -0.04 -4.38
C ILE A 100 -23.26 0.16 -5.38
N SER A 101 -22.23 0.87 -4.97
CA SER A 101 -21.02 1.07 -5.75
C SER A 101 -19.81 0.52 -5.02
N VAL A 102 -18.97 -0.22 -5.73
CA VAL A 102 -17.69 -0.71 -5.27
C VAL A 102 -16.61 -0.12 -6.17
N ILE A 103 -15.66 0.58 -5.59
CA ILE A 103 -14.57 1.22 -6.32
C ILE A 103 -13.27 0.59 -5.87
N ASP A 104 -12.53 0.02 -6.82
CA ASP A 104 -11.20 -0.51 -6.59
C ASP A 104 -10.16 0.56 -6.91
N ILE A 105 -9.20 0.70 -6.00
CA ILE A 105 -8.01 1.54 -6.18
C ILE A 105 -6.80 0.62 -6.11
N VAL A 106 -6.05 0.54 -7.20
CA VAL A 106 -4.89 -0.34 -7.33
C VAL A 106 -3.63 0.50 -7.36
N MET A 107 -2.76 0.27 -6.39
CA MET A 107 -1.43 0.87 -6.35
C MET A 107 -0.41 -0.12 -6.89
N SER A 108 0.32 0.25 -7.93
CA SER A 108 1.46 -0.52 -8.44
C SER A 108 2.75 0.00 -7.78
N THR A 109 3.52 -0.90 -7.19
CA THR A 109 4.65 -0.56 -6.33
C THR A 109 5.88 -1.40 -6.63
N ASN A 110 7.00 -1.02 -6.03
CA ASN A 110 8.22 -1.82 -5.97
C ASN A 110 8.29 -2.74 -4.73
N ALA A 111 7.19 -2.86 -3.98
CA ALA A 111 7.13 -3.63 -2.74
C ALA A 111 7.07 -5.15 -2.99
N ARG A 112 7.01 -5.91 -1.90
CA ARG A 112 6.91 -7.38 -1.92
C ARG A 112 5.80 -7.86 -2.87
N TYR A 113 4.64 -7.24 -2.81
CA TYR A 113 3.60 -7.39 -3.81
C TYR A 113 3.65 -6.21 -4.76
N ARG A 114 3.56 -6.47 -6.05
CA ARG A 114 3.58 -5.40 -7.06
C ARG A 114 2.35 -4.55 -7.04
N GLU A 115 1.22 -5.11 -6.60
CA GLU A 115 -0.06 -4.42 -6.55
C GLU A 115 -0.71 -4.56 -5.18
N TYR A 116 -1.26 -3.44 -4.71
CA TYR A 116 -2.06 -3.37 -3.49
C TYR A 116 -3.40 -2.74 -3.84
N VAL A 117 -4.48 -3.36 -3.35
CA VAL A 117 -5.84 -2.92 -3.69
C VAL A 117 -6.55 -2.42 -2.44
N ALA A 118 -7.07 -1.20 -2.51
CA ALA A 118 -8.04 -0.66 -1.56
C ALA A 118 -9.41 -0.62 -2.22
N LYS A 119 -10.46 -0.89 -1.45
CA LYS A 119 -11.84 -0.86 -1.93
C LYS A 119 -12.65 0.18 -1.17
N LEU A 120 -13.45 0.93 -1.90
CA LEU A 120 -14.49 1.80 -1.35
C LEU A 120 -15.85 1.21 -1.66
N ILE A 121 -16.68 1.05 -0.63
CA ILE A 121 -18.05 0.55 -0.77
C ILE A 121 -19.01 1.63 -0.28
N MET A 122 -20.03 1.91 -1.06
CA MET A 122 -21.06 2.88 -0.69
C MET A 122 -22.41 2.49 -1.29
N GLU A 123 -23.48 2.94 -0.65
CA GLU A 123 -24.82 2.92 -1.19
C GLU A 123 -25.26 4.35 -1.50
N VAL A 124 -25.55 4.64 -2.77
CA VAL A 124 -25.98 5.97 -3.21
C VAL A 124 -27.49 5.95 -3.36
N LYS A 125 -28.15 6.86 -2.66
CA LYS A 125 -29.61 7.06 -2.71
C LYS A 125 -29.95 8.45 -3.22
N LYS A 126 -31.06 8.53 -3.96
CA LYS A 126 -31.62 9.81 -4.39
C LYS A 126 -32.11 10.68 -3.21
#